data_c4aa4ca0d542129eea703f6e098b41ea
#
_entry.id   c4aa4ca0d542129eea703f6e098b41ea
#
_cell.length_a   1.000
_cell.length_b   1.000
_cell.length_c   1.000
_cell.angle_alpha   90.00
_cell.angle_beta   90.00
_cell.angle_gamma   90.00
#
_symmetry.space_group_name_H-M   'P 1'
#
loop_
_entity.id
_entity.type
_entity.pdbx_description
1 polymer ?
#
loop_
_entity_poly.entity_id
_entity_poly.type
_entity_poly.pdbx_seq_one_letter_code
_entity_poly.pdbx_strand_id
1 'polypeptide(L)'
;MSRRNHITRTAGAAAIAGLLSANAFAQAPDRFSPLRLDQLAPEQQKMATILVTPPRNSALNSGPFNVYARSPGLGLLLLQVSDYVRFNSSLPPRLSEFAIMIGARHWSVPYEWRAHYPLAIKGGLDRQILVDLGVGKRPQNMKEDETALYDFCTELYRDKNVGDTTFKAALAKFGERGIMDLIGIIGYYDIASMALIVQKAPSKPVEEAPLLPLTR
;
A
#
# COMPACT_ATOMS: atom_id res chain seq x y z
N MET A 1 47.88 75.72 -5.01
CA MET A 1 46.69 75.65 -4.14
C MET A 1 45.69 74.70 -4.77
N SER A 2 45.66 73.45 -4.32
CA SER A 2 44.75 72.45 -4.84
C SER A 2 44.07 71.74 -3.65
N ARG A 3 42.76 71.92 -3.55
CA ARG A 3 41.96 71.30 -2.49
C ARG A 3 41.56 69.91 -2.93
N ARG A 4 41.93 68.86 -2.22
CA ARG A 4 41.50 67.48 -2.38
C ARG A 4 40.22 67.29 -1.57
N ASN A 5 39.13 66.94 -2.25
CA ASN A 5 37.87 66.52 -1.63
C ASN A 5 37.95 65.04 -1.34
N HIS A 6 37.82 64.64 -0.08
CA HIS A 6 37.61 63.27 0.32
C HIS A 6 36.11 62.93 0.28
N ILE A 7 35.75 61.99 -0.57
CA ILE A 7 34.40 61.42 -0.60
C ILE A 7 34.44 60.16 0.24
N THR A 8 33.80 60.19 1.42
CA THR A 8 33.54 59.01 2.26
C THR A 8 32.36 58.24 1.68
N ARG A 9 32.63 57.00 1.21
CA ARG A 9 31.59 56.04 0.87
C ARG A 9 31.17 55.27 2.12
N THR A 10 29.97 55.51 2.59
CA THR A 10 29.29 54.68 3.57
C THR A 10 28.68 53.47 2.87
N ALA A 11 29.19 52.25 3.17
CA ALA A 11 28.61 51.01 2.74
C ALA A 11 27.42 50.66 3.65
N GLY A 12 26.22 50.77 3.11
CA GLY A 12 25.01 50.25 3.76
C GLY A 12 24.91 48.71 3.55
N ALA A 13 25.04 47.97 4.63
CA ALA A 13 24.74 46.54 4.64
C ALA A 13 23.22 46.36 4.70
N ALA A 14 22.61 45.92 3.60
CA ALA A 14 21.22 45.46 3.59
C ALA A 14 21.15 44.02 4.08
N ALA A 15 20.63 43.83 5.29
CA ALA A 15 20.30 42.53 5.83
C ALA A 15 19.05 41.99 5.13
N ILE A 16 19.23 40.99 4.25
CA ILE A 16 18.12 40.24 3.68
C ILE A 16 17.69 39.20 4.74
N ALA A 17 16.62 39.54 5.49
CA ALA A 17 15.95 38.56 6.33
C ALA A 17 15.15 37.62 5.42
N GLY A 18 15.73 36.45 5.16
CA GLY A 18 15.03 35.33 4.47
C GLY A 18 13.93 34.79 5.35
N LEU A 19 12.68 35.14 5.04
CA LEU A 19 11.50 34.46 5.56
C LEU A 19 11.46 33.05 5.00
N LEU A 20 11.98 32.07 5.74
CA LEU A 20 11.70 30.67 5.53
C LEU A 20 10.23 30.44 5.87
N SER A 21 9.36 30.57 4.88
CA SER A 21 7.98 30.08 4.97
C SER A 21 8.06 28.57 5.10
N ALA A 22 7.96 28.07 6.32
CA ALA A 22 7.65 26.66 6.57
C ALA A 22 6.26 26.40 5.96
N ASN A 23 6.23 25.92 4.72
CA ASN A 23 5.06 25.31 4.15
C ASN A 23 4.73 24.07 5.01
N ALA A 24 3.96 24.27 6.06
CA ALA A 24 3.21 23.21 6.69
C ALA A 24 2.30 22.66 5.57
N PHE A 25 2.67 21.50 5.02
CA PHE A 25 1.77 20.72 4.18
C PHE A 25 0.57 20.38 5.07
N ALA A 26 -0.45 21.26 5.04
CA ALA A 26 -1.75 20.95 5.62
C ALA A 26 -2.21 19.68 4.93
N GLN A 27 -2.28 18.60 5.69
CA GLN A 27 -2.77 17.31 5.20
C GLN A 27 -4.18 17.57 4.64
N ALA A 28 -4.37 17.29 3.35
CA ALA A 28 -5.70 17.48 2.74
C ALA A 28 -6.72 16.71 3.59
N PRO A 29 -7.87 17.30 3.92
CA PRO A 29 -8.84 16.63 4.79
C PRO A 29 -9.22 15.28 4.18
N ASP A 30 -9.36 14.26 5.04
CA ASP A 30 -9.82 12.94 4.64
C ASP A 30 -11.13 13.08 3.86
N ARG A 31 -11.18 12.52 2.65
CA ARG A 31 -12.41 12.56 1.82
C ARG A 31 -13.59 11.88 2.51
N PHE A 32 -13.28 10.93 3.41
CA PHE A 32 -14.25 10.27 4.27
C PHE A 32 -13.88 10.53 5.72
N SER A 33 -14.63 11.40 6.39
CA SER A 33 -14.44 11.67 7.82
C SER A 33 -14.56 10.38 8.63
N PRO A 34 -13.81 10.22 9.74
CA PRO A 34 -14.00 9.09 10.64
C PRO A 34 -15.46 8.96 11.08
N LEU A 35 -15.95 7.72 11.12
CA LEU A 35 -17.28 7.43 11.61
C LEU A 35 -17.32 7.64 13.13
N ARG A 36 -18.39 8.24 13.60
CA ARG A 36 -18.64 8.36 15.04
C ARG A 36 -19.05 7.00 15.60
N LEU A 37 -18.19 6.44 16.46
CA LEU A 37 -18.38 5.08 17.00
C LEU A 37 -19.59 4.96 17.92
N ASP A 38 -20.04 6.07 18.48
CA ASP A 38 -21.27 6.18 19.31
C ASP A 38 -22.57 6.29 18.50
N GLN A 39 -22.47 6.40 17.17
CA GLN A 39 -23.62 6.58 16.27
C GLN A 39 -23.63 5.63 15.08
N LEU A 40 -23.01 4.46 15.23
CA LEU A 40 -22.96 3.47 14.15
C LEU A 40 -24.33 2.82 13.94
N ALA A 41 -24.71 2.65 12.67
CA ALA A 41 -25.83 1.80 12.29
C ALA A 41 -25.55 0.32 12.66
N PRO A 42 -26.58 -0.53 12.83
CA PRO A 42 -26.39 -1.92 13.27
C PRO A 42 -25.38 -2.72 12.46
N GLU A 43 -25.38 -2.59 11.12
CA GLU A 43 -24.43 -3.28 10.24
C GLU A 43 -23.01 -2.73 10.39
N GLN A 44 -22.84 -1.41 10.64
CA GLN A 44 -21.54 -0.80 10.93
C GLN A 44 -21.00 -1.27 12.29
N GLN A 45 -21.88 -1.43 13.31
CA GLN A 45 -21.51 -2.01 14.60
C GLN A 45 -21.03 -3.45 14.44
N LYS A 46 -21.71 -4.25 13.61
CA LYS A 46 -21.29 -5.62 13.28
C LYS A 46 -19.90 -5.63 12.61
N MET A 47 -19.65 -4.73 11.65
CA MET A 47 -18.33 -4.59 11.05
C MET A 47 -17.26 -4.21 12.09
N ALA A 48 -17.54 -3.24 12.96
CA ALA A 48 -16.63 -2.81 14.01
C ALA A 48 -16.25 -3.98 14.93
N THR A 49 -17.23 -4.79 15.35
CA THR A 49 -17.01 -5.99 16.17
C THR A 49 -16.11 -7.01 15.47
N ILE A 50 -16.38 -7.33 14.21
CA ILE A 50 -15.57 -8.26 13.42
C ILE A 50 -14.11 -7.75 13.32
N LEU A 51 -13.94 -6.46 13.08
CA LEU A 51 -12.61 -5.87 12.89
C LEU A 51 -11.73 -5.90 14.13
N VAL A 52 -12.30 -5.63 15.33
CA VAL A 52 -11.52 -5.66 16.58
C VAL A 52 -11.26 -7.07 17.10
N THR A 53 -12.02 -8.05 16.62
CA THR A 53 -11.89 -9.46 17.05
C THR A 53 -10.66 -10.12 16.41
N PRO A 54 -9.86 -10.89 17.16
CA PRO A 54 -8.78 -11.71 16.59
C PRO A 54 -9.29 -12.66 15.49
N PRO A 55 -8.48 -12.96 14.49
CA PRO A 55 -7.06 -12.56 14.31
C PRO A 55 -6.84 -11.17 13.70
N ARG A 56 -7.89 -10.41 13.36
CA ARG A 56 -7.77 -9.12 12.67
C ARG A 56 -7.11 -8.04 13.53
N ASN A 57 -7.59 -7.83 14.75
CA ASN A 57 -7.10 -6.79 15.67
C ASN A 57 -6.98 -5.40 14.98
N SER A 58 -8.04 -5.00 14.27
CA SER A 58 -8.10 -3.77 13.49
C SER A 58 -9.23 -2.86 13.95
N ALA A 59 -9.40 -1.69 13.36
CA ALA A 59 -10.43 -0.73 13.73
C ALA A 59 -11.22 -0.23 12.52
N LEU A 60 -12.50 0.11 12.72
CA LEU A 60 -13.41 0.56 11.66
C LEU A 60 -12.90 1.80 10.90
N ASN A 61 -12.27 2.73 11.62
CA ASN A 61 -11.72 3.95 11.03
C ASN A 61 -10.26 3.81 10.57
N SER A 62 -9.76 2.59 10.36
CA SER A 62 -8.41 2.35 9.85
C SER A 62 -8.42 1.71 8.48
N GLY A 63 -7.36 1.97 7.69
CA GLY A 63 -7.20 1.37 6.37
C GLY A 63 -8.40 1.60 5.45
N PRO A 64 -8.82 0.60 4.66
CA PRO A 64 -9.95 0.70 3.76
C PRO A 64 -11.32 0.61 4.46
N PHE A 65 -11.35 0.23 5.75
CA PHE A 65 -12.59 -0.14 6.46
C PHE A 65 -13.53 1.05 6.67
N ASN A 66 -12.99 2.26 6.84
CA ASN A 66 -13.79 3.48 6.90
C ASN A 66 -14.61 3.69 5.61
N VAL A 67 -14.01 3.36 4.45
CA VAL A 67 -14.71 3.42 3.16
C VAL A 67 -15.72 2.29 3.03
N TYR A 68 -15.35 1.06 3.39
CA TYR A 68 -16.24 -0.10 3.36
C TYR A 68 -17.50 0.11 4.20
N ALA A 69 -17.37 0.76 5.34
CA ALA A 69 -18.48 1.05 6.24
C ALA A 69 -19.48 2.08 5.71
N ARG A 70 -19.19 2.76 4.56
CA ARG A 70 -20.18 3.60 3.86
C ARG A 70 -21.21 2.78 3.09
N SER A 71 -20.88 1.52 2.78
CA SER A 71 -21.81 0.53 2.24
C SER A 71 -21.67 -0.74 3.07
N PRO A 72 -22.26 -0.80 4.29
CA PRO A 72 -21.92 -1.83 5.26
C PRO A 72 -22.35 -3.23 4.80
N GLY A 73 -23.39 -3.37 3.99
CA GLY A 73 -23.75 -4.64 3.36
C GLY A 73 -22.62 -5.19 2.48
N LEU A 74 -22.08 -4.38 1.57
CA LEU A 74 -20.89 -4.74 0.78
C LEU A 74 -19.67 -4.92 1.67
N GLY A 75 -19.47 -4.04 2.65
CA GLY A 75 -18.36 -4.10 3.59
C GLY A 75 -18.30 -5.42 4.35
N LEU A 76 -19.42 -5.95 4.82
CA LEU A 76 -19.49 -7.25 5.48
C LEU A 76 -19.08 -8.42 4.55
N LEU A 77 -19.50 -8.40 3.28
CA LEU A 77 -19.09 -9.40 2.30
C LEU A 77 -17.58 -9.31 2.01
N LEU A 78 -17.05 -8.10 1.88
CA LEU A 78 -15.61 -7.89 1.70
C LEU A 78 -14.81 -8.37 2.92
N LEU A 79 -15.32 -8.21 4.14
CA LEU A 79 -14.67 -8.76 5.33
C LEU A 79 -14.64 -10.29 5.31
N GLN A 80 -15.69 -10.97 4.82
CA GLN A 80 -15.71 -12.43 4.66
C GLN A 80 -14.66 -12.89 3.63
N VAL A 81 -14.58 -12.24 2.47
CA VAL A 81 -13.53 -12.52 1.48
C VAL A 81 -12.16 -12.30 2.10
N SER A 82 -11.96 -11.18 2.79
CA SER A 82 -10.70 -10.87 3.45
C SER A 82 -10.30 -11.90 4.51
N ASP A 83 -11.26 -12.43 5.29
CA ASP A 83 -10.99 -13.48 6.28
C ASP A 83 -10.47 -14.75 5.60
N TYR A 84 -11.08 -15.11 4.48
CA TYR A 84 -10.64 -16.27 3.72
C TYR A 84 -9.23 -16.06 3.14
N VAL A 85 -9.02 -15.00 2.36
CA VAL A 85 -7.74 -14.79 1.65
C VAL A 85 -6.56 -14.53 2.57
N ARG A 86 -6.80 -13.98 3.77
CA ARG A 86 -5.74 -13.70 4.75
C ARG A 86 -5.43 -14.87 5.67
N PHE A 87 -6.43 -15.63 6.08
CA PHE A 87 -6.28 -16.58 7.17
C PHE A 87 -6.58 -18.04 6.79
N ASN A 88 -7.22 -18.27 5.62
CA ASN A 88 -7.71 -19.59 5.21
C ASN A 88 -7.32 -19.98 3.79
N SER A 89 -6.58 -19.13 3.06
CA SER A 89 -6.10 -19.47 1.72
C SER A 89 -5.10 -20.63 1.77
N SER A 90 -4.95 -21.33 0.66
CA SER A 90 -3.97 -22.43 0.52
C SER A 90 -2.52 -21.94 0.36
N LEU A 91 -2.33 -20.64 0.11
CA LEU A 91 -1.00 -20.05 -0.03
C LEU A 91 -0.40 -19.73 1.36
N PRO A 92 0.86 -20.11 1.62
CA PRO A 92 1.51 -19.77 2.89
C PRO A 92 1.69 -18.24 3.02
N PRO A 93 1.79 -17.72 4.26
CA PRO A 93 1.90 -16.27 4.53
C PRO A 93 2.96 -15.55 3.68
N ARG A 94 4.11 -16.18 3.43
CA ARG A 94 5.17 -15.63 2.57
C ARG A 94 4.68 -15.30 1.17
N LEU A 95 3.91 -16.20 0.56
CA LEU A 95 3.41 -16.04 -0.80
C LEU A 95 2.17 -15.16 -0.86
N SER A 96 1.25 -15.28 0.09
CA SER A 96 0.07 -14.40 0.13
C SER A 96 0.45 -12.95 0.36
N GLU A 97 1.38 -12.68 1.29
CA GLU A 97 1.88 -11.32 1.51
C GLU A 97 2.69 -10.81 0.30
N PHE A 98 3.44 -11.67 -0.41
CA PHE A 98 4.13 -11.26 -1.63
C PHE A 98 3.15 -10.84 -2.73
N ALA A 99 2.07 -11.58 -2.94
CA ALA A 99 1.00 -11.19 -3.87
C ALA A 99 0.38 -9.83 -3.50
N ILE A 100 0.13 -9.58 -2.21
CA ILE A 100 -0.36 -8.30 -1.71
C ILE A 100 0.63 -7.16 -2.01
N MET A 101 1.93 -7.38 -1.79
CA MET A 101 2.97 -6.40 -2.05
C MET A 101 3.09 -6.08 -3.55
N ILE A 102 2.91 -7.07 -4.44
CA ILE A 102 2.86 -6.84 -5.89
C ILE A 102 1.65 -5.97 -6.25
N GLY A 103 0.47 -6.23 -5.70
CA GLY A 103 -0.71 -5.38 -5.87
C GLY A 103 -0.51 -3.96 -5.35
N ALA A 104 0.05 -3.83 -4.14
CA ALA A 104 0.39 -2.53 -3.55
C ALA A 104 1.38 -1.73 -4.43
N ARG A 105 2.35 -2.41 -5.07
CA ARG A 105 3.26 -1.81 -6.06
C ARG A 105 2.51 -1.41 -7.33
N HIS A 106 1.65 -2.29 -7.86
CA HIS A 106 0.87 -2.01 -9.06
C HIS A 106 0.04 -0.74 -8.91
N TRP A 107 -0.71 -0.62 -7.83
CA TRP A 107 -1.52 0.55 -7.51
C TRP A 107 -0.73 1.72 -6.93
N SER A 108 0.54 1.53 -6.58
CA SER A 108 1.39 2.52 -5.89
C SER A 108 0.74 3.08 -4.63
N VAL A 109 0.27 2.18 -3.74
CA VAL A 109 -0.45 2.53 -2.49
C VAL A 109 0.46 2.44 -1.28
N PRO A 110 0.97 3.58 -0.75
CA PRO A 110 1.90 3.57 0.38
C PRO A 110 1.29 2.97 1.66
N TYR A 111 -0.03 3.07 1.85
CA TYR A 111 -0.69 2.50 3.02
C TYR A 111 -0.60 0.97 3.03
N GLU A 112 -0.99 0.30 1.93
CA GLU A 112 -0.89 -1.16 1.80
C GLU A 112 0.56 -1.63 1.89
N TRP A 113 1.47 -0.92 1.21
CA TRP A 113 2.89 -1.21 1.27
C TRP A 113 3.41 -1.24 2.70
N ARG A 114 3.11 -0.18 3.47
CA ARG A 114 3.53 -0.08 4.87
C ARG A 114 2.87 -1.11 5.77
N ALA A 115 1.58 -1.38 5.57
CA ALA A 115 0.83 -2.32 6.41
C ALA A 115 1.30 -3.76 6.22
N HIS A 116 1.65 -4.14 4.98
CA HIS A 116 1.97 -5.52 4.62
C HIS A 116 3.47 -5.82 4.60
N TYR A 117 4.34 -4.82 4.50
CA TYR A 117 5.79 -5.00 4.55
C TYR A 117 6.25 -5.84 5.76
N PRO A 118 5.92 -5.50 7.03
CA PRO A 118 6.35 -6.29 8.17
C PRO A 118 5.75 -7.70 8.19
N LEU A 119 4.56 -7.88 7.61
CA LEU A 119 3.92 -9.19 7.52
C LEU A 119 4.61 -10.07 6.49
N ALA A 120 5.02 -9.52 5.35
CA ALA A 120 5.80 -10.21 4.34
C ALA A 120 7.16 -10.69 4.89
N ILE A 121 7.88 -9.81 5.63
CA ILE A 121 9.12 -10.19 6.31
C ILE A 121 8.88 -11.29 7.35
N LYS A 122 7.86 -11.14 8.20
CA LYS A 122 7.47 -12.15 9.19
C LYS A 122 7.08 -13.49 8.53
N GLY A 123 6.46 -13.44 7.36
CA GLY A 123 6.11 -14.61 6.54
C GLY A 123 7.33 -15.32 5.94
N GLY A 124 8.52 -14.71 5.98
CA GLY A 124 9.78 -15.26 5.47
C GLY A 124 10.12 -14.84 4.04
N LEU A 125 9.54 -13.76 3.54
CA LEU A 125 9.96 -13.15 2.28
C LEU A 125 11.29 -12.42 2.48
N ASP A 126 12.21 -12.58 1.52
CA ASP A 126 13.49 -11.88 1.57
C ASP A 126 13.29 -10.36 1.41
N ARG A 127 13.98 -9.57 2.25
CA ARG A 127 13.91 -8.12 2.21
C ARG A 127 14.29 -7.54 0.85
N GLN A 128 15.32 -8.12 0.19
CA GLN A 128 15.80 -7.63 -1.08
C GLN A 128 14.74 -7.72 -2.18
N ILE A 129 13.87 -8.74 -2.12
CA ILE A 129 12.71 -8.87 -3.02
C ILE A 129 11.81 -7.64 -2.91
N LEU A 130 11.53 -7.19 -1.69
CA LEU A 130 10.68 -6.01 -1.45
C LEU A 130 11.39 -4.70 -1.83
N VAL A 131 12.71 -4.60 -1.63
CA VAL A 131 13.50 -3.44 -2.07
C VAL A 131 13.42 -3.30 -3.60
N ASP A 132 13.68 -4.39 -4.33
CA ASP A 132 13.63 -4.37 -5.79
C ASP A 132 12.21 -4.07 -6.30
N LEU A 133 11.20 -4.72 -5.71
CA LEU A 133 9.80 -4.49 -6.05
C LEU A 133 9.40 -3.02 -5.80
N GLY A 134 9.81 -2.44 -4.67
CA GLY A 134 9.49 -1.07 -4.29
C GLY A 134 9.99 -0.01 -5.28
N VAL A 135 11.11 -0.29 -5.94
CA VAL A 135 11.67 0.59 -6.98
C VAL A 135 11.23 0.20 -8.40
N GLY A 136 10.29 -0.74 -8.53
CA GLY A 136 9.74 -1.17 -9.83
C GLY A 136 10.65 -2.11 -10.63
N LYS A 137 11.63 -2.73 -9.99
CA LYS A 137 12.50 -3.73 -10.62
C LYS A 137 11.94 -5.13 -10.42
N ARG A 138 12.24 -6.03 -11.36
CA ARG A 138 12.03 -7.46 -11.14
C ARG A 138 12.94 -7.91 -10.00
N PRO A 139 12.38 -8.50 -8.91
CA PRO A 139 13.20 -8.97 -7.82
C PRO A 139 14.17 -10.06 -8.26
N GLN A 140 15.39 -10.01 -7.70
CA GLN A 140 16.38 -11.05 -7.88
C GLN A 140 16.28 -12.08 -6.74
N ASN A 141 16.88 -13.26 -6.94
CA ASN A 141 16.98 -14.32 -5.92
C ASN A 141 15.62 -14.82 -5.38
N MET A 142 14.54 -14.68 -6.13
CA MET A 142 13.27 -15.30 -5.81
C MET A 142 13.38 -16.82 -5.84
N LYS A 143 12.74 -17.49 -4.89
CA LYS A 143 12.54 -18.95 -4.94
C LYS A 143 11.66 -19.30 -6.14
N GLU A 144 11.64 -20.58 -6.53
CA GLU A 144 10.85 -21.01 -7.69
C GLU A 144 9.35 -20.70 -7.56
N ASP A 145 8.77 -20.87 -6.36
CA ASP A 145 7.37 -20.55 -6.09
C ASP A 145 7.11 -19.03 -6.06
N GLU A 146 8.06 -18.25 -5.55
CA GLU A 146 8.01 -16.77 -5.60
C GLU A 146 8.09 -16.27 -7.04
N THR A 147 8.94 -16.90 -7.87
CA THR A 147 9.07 -16.59 -9.30
C THR A 147 7.76 -16.86 -10.03
N ALA A 148 7.18 -18.06 -9.83
CA ALA A 148 5.92 -18.44 -10.48
C ALA A 148 4.77 -17.49 -10.09
N LEU A 149 4.69 -17.09 -8.81
CA LEU A 149 3.70 -16.12 -8.32
C LEU A 149 3.94 -14.74 -8.91
N TYR A 150 5.18 -14.26 -8.87
CA TYR A 150 5.53 -12.93 -9.40
C TYR A 150 5.19 -12.81 -10.88
N ASP A 151 5.57 -13.81 -11.68
CA ASP A 151 5.33 -13.81 -13.12
C ASP A 151 3.83 -13.85 -13.42
N PHE A 152 3.07 -14.70 -12.72
CA PHE A 152 1.62 -14.77 -12.86
C PHE A 152 0.94 -13.42 -12.56
N CYS A 153 1.23 -12.82 -11.40
CA CYS A 153 0.65 -11.53 -11.02
C CYS A 153 1.06 -10.41 -11.98
N THR A 154 2.35 -10.38 -12.37
CA THR A 154 2.89 -9.32 -13.21
C THR A 154 2.31 -9.37 -14.63
N GLU A 155 2.21 -10.55 -15.24
CA GLU A 155 1.56 -10.72 -16.54
C GLU A 155 0.08 -10.32 -16.48
N LEU A 156 -0.65 -10.80 -15.45
CA LEU A 156 -2.05 -10.48 -15.30
C LEU A 156 -2.27 -8.97 -15.17
N TYR A 157 -1.46 -8.28 -14.39
CA TYR A 157 -1.57 -6.83 -14.21
C TYR A 157 -1.13 -6.03 -15.46
N ARG A 158 -0.05 -6.43 -16.09
CA ARG A 158 0.52 -5.72 -17.24
C ARG A 158 -0.26 -5.98 -18.52
N ASP A 159 -0.48 -7.27 -18.84
CA ASP A 159 -0.92 -7.71 -20.14
C ASP A 159 -2.44 -8.00 -20.18
N LYS A 160 -3.09 -8.01 -19.01
CA LYS A 160 -4.49 -8.46 -18.83
C LYS A 160 -4.69 -9.89 -19.35
N ASN A 161 -3.65 -10.66 -19.28
CA ASN A 161 -3.56 -12.04 -19.75
C ASN A 161 -2.51 -12.80 -18.92
N VAL A 162 -2.57 -14.12 -18.96
CA VAL A 162 -1.50 -14.99 -18.42
C VAL A 162 -1.18 -16.01 -19.51
N GLY A 163 0.07 -16.03 -19.97
CA GLY A 163 0.53 -16.95 -21.00
C GLY A 163 0.55 -18.39 -20.51
N ASP A 164 0.43 -19.35 -21.44
CA ASP A 164 0.39 -20.80 -21.11
C ASP A 164 1.60 -21.27 -20.31
N THR A 165 2.78 -20.72 -20.58
CA THR A 165 4.02 -21.09 -19.87
C THR A 165 3.94 -20.64 -18.41
N THR A 166 3.53 -19.41 -18.16
CA THR A 166 3.36 -18.82 -16.83
C THR A 166 2.23 -19.54 -16.07
N PHE A 167 1.11 -19.82 -16.76
CA PHE A 167 0.02 -20.59 -16.17
C PHE A 167 0.45 -21.99 -15.74
N LYS A 168 1.16 -22.72 -16.60
CA LYS A 168 1.66 -24.07 -16.27
C LYS A 168 2.63 -24.06 -15.09
N ALA A 169 3.52 -23.06 -15.01
CA ALA A 169 4.43 -22.89 -13.88
C ALA A 169 3.68 -22.63 -12.56
N ALA A 170 2.70 -21.73 -12.57
CA ALA A 170 1.85 -21.45 -11.42
C ALA A 170 1.01 -22.69 -11.02
N LEU A 171 0.42 -23.38 -11.99
CA LEU A 171 -0.37 -24.60 -11.75
C LEU A 171 0.47 -25.71 -11.10
N ALA A 172 1.71 -25.89 -11.56
CA ALA A 172 2.64 -26.88 -10.98
C ALA A 172 3.02 -26.56 -9.52
N LYS A 173 3.05 -25.28 -9.12
CA LYS A 173 3.42 -24.85 -7.77
C LYS A 173 2.22 -24.76 -6.81
N PHE A 174 1.06 -24.33 -7.30
CA PHE A 174 -0.07 -23.96 -6.44
C PHE A 174 -1.31 -24.84 -6.64
N GLY A 175 -1.40 -25.57 -7.72
CA GLY A 175 -2.61 -26.28 -8.13
C GLY A 175 -3.75 -25.32 -8.48
N GLU A 176 -4.88 -25.84 -8.92
CA GLU A 176 -6.06 -25.04 -9.31
C GLU A 176 -6.59 -24.19 -8.14
N ARG A 177 -6.65 -24.77 -6.94
CA ARG A 177 -7.08 -24.05 -5.75
C ARG A 177 -6.16 -22.87 -5.44
N GLY A 178 -4.83 -23.09 -5.48
CA GLY A 178 -3.88 -22.03 -5.18
C GLY A 178 -3.90 -20.89 -6.20
N ILE A 179 -4.17 -21.19 -7.48
CA ILE A 179 -4.40 -20.18 -8.52
C ILE A 179 -5.65 -19.36 -8.20
N MET A 180 -6.77 -20.02 -7.83
CA MET A 180 -7.99 -19.29 -7.47
C MET A 180 -7.80 -18.45 -6.21
N ASP A 181 -7.11 -18.98 -5.20
CA ASP A 181 -6.77 -18.23 -3.99
C ASP A 181 -5.88 -17.01 -4.30
N LEU A 182 -4.92 -17.16 -5.21
CA LEU A 182 -4.06 -16.06 -5.67
C LEU A 182 -4.88 -14.95 -6.36
N ILE A 183 -5.80 -15.32 -7.25
CA ILE A 183 -6.74 -14.39 -7.89
C ILE A 183 -7.61 -13.69 -6.82
N GLY A 184 -8.09 -14.45 -5.84
CA GLY A 184 -8.86 -13.90 -4.72
C GLY A 184 -8.08 -12.90 -3.89
N ILE A 185 -6.80 -13.18 -3.59
CA ILE A 185 -5.91 -12.28 -2.86
C ILE A 185 -5.74 -10.97 -3.62
N ILE A 186 -5.26 -11.04 -4.87
CA ILE A 186 -4.99 -9.82 -5.65
C ILE A 186 -6.28 -9.01 -5.89
N GLY A 187 -7.38 -9.67 -6.26
CA GLY A 187 -8.66 -8.99 -6.49
C GLY A 187 -9.21 -8.29 -5.24
N TYR A 188 -9.12 -8.92 -4.08
CA TYR A 188 -9.51 -8.28 -2.82
C TYR A 188 -8.62 -7.06 -2.51
N TYR A 189 -7.32 -7.19 -2.66
CA TYR A 189 -6.38 -6.10 -2.37
C TYR A 189 -6.39 -5.01 -3.45
N ASP A 190 -6.86 -5.29 -4.65
CA ASP A 190 -7.19 -4.25 -5.64
C ASP A 190 -8.35 -3.38 -5.15
N ILE A 191 -9.42 -3.98 -4.60
CA ILE A 191 -10.53 -3.23 -4.00
C ILE A 191 -10.05 -2.40 -2.82
N ALA A 192 -9.22 -2.98 -1.94
CA ALA A 192 -8.63 -2.25 -0.80
C ALA A 192 -7.77 -1.07 -1.27
N SER A 193 -6.92 -1.29 -2.27
CA SER A 193 -6.08 -0.26 -2.88
C SER A 193 -6.91 0.88 -3.48
N MET A 194 -7.96 0.57 -4.24
CA MET A 194 -8.87 1.58 -4.78
C MET A 194 -9.55 2.40 -3.69
N ALA A 195 -10.02 1.75 -2.60
CA ALA A 195 -10.62 2.44 -1.47
C ALA A 195 -9.64 3.41 -0.79
N LEU A 196 -8.38 2.96 -0.58
CA LEU A 196 -7.32 3.76 0.02
C LEU A 196 -6.90 4.96 -0.86
N ILE A 197 -6.84 4.76 -2.17
CA ILE A 197 -6.58 5.84 -3.15
C ILE A 197 -7.69 6.86 -3.12
N VAL A 198 -8.94 6.40 -3.18
CA VAL A 198 -10.12 7.29 -3.21
C VAL A 198 -10.23 8.11 -1.93
N GLN A 199 -9.97 7.51 -0.77
CA GLN A 199 -9.99 8.26 0.50
C GLN A 199 -8.72 9.10 0.75
N LYS A 200 -7.67 8.94 -0.05
CA LYS A 200 -6.34 9.54 0.16
C LYS A 200 -5.76 9.16 1.52
N ALA A 201 -5.78 7.87 1.83
CA ALA A 201 -5.30 7.35 3.11
C ALA A 201 -3.86 7.82 3.39
N PRO A 202 -3.60 8.47 4.53
CA PRO A 202 -2.26 8.91 4.88
C PRO A 202 -1.37 7.71 5.19
N SER A 203 -0.11 7.77 4.79
CA SER A 203 0.88 6.75 5.14
C SER A 203 2.26 7.35 5.28
N LYS A 204 3.05 6.78 6.20
CA LYS A 204 4.49 7.05 6.28
C LYS A 204 5.23 6.09 5.35
N PRO A 205 6.38 6.49 4.77
CA PRO A 205 7.20 5.59 3.97
C PRO A 205 7.76 4.44 4.83
N VAL A 206 8.12 3.35 4.17
CA VAL A 206 8.97 2.27 4.73
C VAL A 206 10.40 2.59 4.33
N GLU A 207 11.23 2.97 5.30
CA GLU A 207 12.58 3.48 5.03
C GLU A 207 13.49 2.40 4.42
N GLU A 208 13.36 1.15 4.90
CA GLU A 208 14.19 0.02 4.47
C GLU A 208 13.83 -0.54 3.09
N ALA A 209 12.63 -0.24 2.61
CA ALA A 209 12.12 -0.64 1.30
C ALA A 209 11.13 0.41 0.79
N PRO A 210 11.61 1.56 0.30
CA PRO A 210 10.74 2.66 -0.10
C PRO A 210 9.92 2.29 -1.35
N LEU A 211 8.64 2.63 -1.32
CA LEU A 211 7.77 2.55 -2.49
C LEU A 211 7.95 3.83 -3.31
N LEU A 212 8.81 3.77 -4.32
CA LEU A 212 9.08 4.93 -5.16
C LEU A 212 7.98 5.11 -6.23
N PRO A 213 7.67 6.36 -6.63
CA PRO A 213 6.79 6.59 -7.78
C PRO A 213 7.32 5.85 -9.02
N LEU A 214 6.42 5.23 -9.79
CA LEU A 214 6.78 4.72 -11.11
C LEU A 214 6.94 5.91 -12.05
N THR A 215 8.07 6.00 -12.72
CA THR A 215 8.23 6.92 -13.86
C THR A 215 7.26 6.46 -14.97
N ARG A 216 6.35 7.35 -15.35
CA ARG A 216 5.43 7.15 -16.47
C ARG A 216 6.15 7.27 -17.79
#